data_86dcd7a096e652321171bbb446d7b061
#
_entry.id   86dcd7a096e652321171bbb446d7b061
#
_cell.length_a   1.000
_cell.length_b   1.000
_cell.length_c   1.000
_cell.angle_alpha   90.00
_cell.angle_beta   90.00
_cell.angle_gamma   90.00
#
_symmetry.space_group_name_H-M   'P 1'
#
loop_
_entity.id
_entity.type
_entity.pdbx_description
1 polymer ?
#
loop_
_entity_poly.entity_id
_entity_poly.type
_entity_poly.pdbx_seq_one_letter_code
_entity_poly.pdbx_strand_id
1 'polypeptide(L)'
;KELIFKEKKNKIKINSVTVQHGLIKCMAFIINDKLAYASDINNIYKKDIELFKKLEYLIIDCLRIHKHPAHFNLEETLNLVKILKPKKTILTNLHSDLDYDFLLKILPKNVIPGYDGLTVNI
;
A
#
# COMPACT_ATOMS: atom_id res chain seq x y z
N LYS A 1 -7.16 14.56 5.99
CA LYS A 1 -8.45 15.12 5.51
C LYS A 1 -9.39 13.98 5.20
N GLU A 2 -10.64 14.07 5.63
CA GLU A 2 -11.69 13.09 5.34
C GLU A 2 -12.62 13.62 4.23
N LEU A 3 -12.97 12.76 3.29
CA LEU A 3 -13.96 12.99 2.25
C LEU A 3 -15.01 11.88 2.32
N ILE A 4 -16.27 12.24 2.17
CA ILE A 4 -17.39 11.30 2.19
C ILE A 4 -18.17 11.45 0.89
N PHE A 5 -18.24 10.38 0.12
CA PHE A 5 -19.08 10.28 -1.07
C PHE A 5 -20.33 9.46 -0.75
N LYS A 6 -21.49 9.94 -1.18
CA LYS A 6 -22.77 9.24 -1.03
C LYS A 6 -23.41 9.06 -2.39
N GLU A 7 -23.75 7.83 -2.73
CA GLU A 7 -24.54 7.51 -3.91
C GLU A 7 -25.67 6.55 -3.49
N LYS A 8 -26.91 7.01 -3.58
CA LYS A 8 -28.10 6.25 -3.14
C LYS A 8 -27.92 5.76 -1.69
N LYS A 9 -27.82 4.42 -1.50
CA LYS A 9 -27.61 3.79 -0.20
C LYS A 9 -26.12 3.57 0.16
N ASN A 10 -25.20 3.82 -0.79
CA ASN A 10 -23.79 3.57 -0.60
C ASN A 10 -23.07 4.82 -0.08
N LYS A 11 -22.20 4.62 0.90
CA LYS A 11 -21.35 5.65 1.46
C LYS A 11 -19.91 5.20 1.35
N ILE A 12 -19.05 5.98 0.71
CA ILE A 12 -17.61 5.76 0.65
C ILE A 12 -16.92 6.84 1.46
N LYS A 13 -16.15 6.42 2.46
CA LYS A 13 -15.32 7.27 3.30
C LYS A 13 -13.87 7.19 2.81
N ILE A 14 -13.25 8.32 2.52
CA ILE A 14 -11.84 8.39 2.12
C ILE A 14 -11.10 9.34 3.05
N ASN A 15 -10.07 8.84 3.73
CA ASN A 15 -9.13 9.61 4.53
C ASN A 15 -7.83 9.76 3.76
N SER A 16 -7.42 11.00 3.47
CA SER A 16 -6.10 11.27 2.92
C SER A 16 -5.07 11.42 4.04
N VAL A 17 -3.94 10.74 3.91
CA VAL A 17 -2.82 10.75 4.85
C VAL A 17 -1.57 11.20 4.11
N THR A 18 -0.87 12.19 4.66
CA THR A 18 0.40 12.63 4.09
C THR A 18 1.50 11.61 4.38
N VAL A 19 2.22 11.21 3.35
CA VAL A 19 3.35 10.28 3.41
C VAL A 19 4.59 10.91 2.80
N GLN A 20 5.75 10.31 3.01
CA GLN A 20 7.00 10.77 2.41
C GLN A 20 7.31 10.01 1.12
N HIS A 21 7.77 10.74 0.11
CA HIS A 21 8.23 10.23 -1.17
C HIS A 21 9.57 10.90 -1.51
N GLY A 22 10.66 10.36 -1.01
CA GLY A 22 11.96 10.99 -1.10
C GLY A 22 12.00 12.35 -0.41
N LEU A 23 12.27 13.40 -1.17
CA LEU A 23 12.32 14.78 -0.67
C LEU A 23 10.97 15.50 -0.69
N ILE A 24 9.93 14.91 -1.24
CA ILE A 24 8.60 15.51 -1.35
C ILE A 24 7.57 14.76 -0.49
N LYS A 25 6.41 15.38 -0.33
CA LYS A 25 5.26 14.77 0.33
C LYS A 25 4.28 14.28 -0.72
N CYS A 26 3.77 13.07 -0.53
CA CYS A 26 2.68 12.49 -1.30
C CYS A 26 1.49 12.16 -0.43
N MET A 27 0.44 11.66 -1.03
CA MET A 27 -0.80 11.30 -0.36
C MET A 27 -1.04 9.80 -0.48
N ALA A 28 -1.29 9.17 0.66
CA ALA A 28 -1.92 7.86 0.72
C ALA A 28 -3.41 8.03 1.05
N PHE A 29 -4.23 7.05 0.70
CA PHE A 29 -5.66 7.08 0.91
C PHE A 29 -6.11 5.84 1.70
N ILE A 30 -6.92 6.07 2.74
CA ILE A 30 -7.57 4.99 3.50
C ILE A 30 -9.05 5.02 3.18
N ILE A 31 -9.57 3.92 2.64
CA ILE A 31 -10.92 3.79 2.13
C ILE A 31 -11.71 2.90 3.08
N ASN A 32 -12.85 3.41 3.59
CA ASN A 32 -13.78 2.76 4.50
C ASN A 32 -13.11 2.17 5.76
N ASP A 33 -11.96 2.70 6.19
CA ASP A 33 -11.12 2.16 7.26
C ASP A 33 -10.73 0.67 7.05
N LYS A 34 -10.75 0.20 5.80
CA LYS A 34 -10.50 -1.20 5.41
C LYS A 34 -9.34 -1.37 4.45
N LEU A 35 -9.17 -0.44 3.53
CA LEU A 35 -8.12 -0.49 2.51
C LEU A 35 -7.26 0.75 2.56
N ALA A 36 -5.92 0.57 2.56
CA ALA A 36 -5.00 1.66 2.28
C ALA A 36 -4.39 1.52 0.89
N TYR A 37 -4.29 2.65 0.17
CA TYR A 37 -3.58 2.79 -1.10
C TYR A 37 -2.45 3.79 -0.95
N ALA A 38 -1.20 3.35 -1.16
CA ALA A 38 0.01 4.14 -0.98
C ALA A 38 1.06 3.75 -2.03
N SER A 39 0.94 4.30 -3.26
CA SER A 39 1.77 3.92 -4.41
C SER A 39 3.12 4.63 -4.48
N ASP A 40 3.19 5.89 -4.06
CA ASP A 40 4.41 6.71 -4.13
C ASP A 40 4.88 7.06 -2.72
N ILE A 41 5.65 6.15 -2.13
CA ILE A 41 5.99 6.25 -0.71
C ILE A 41 7.31 5.54 -0.39
N ASN A 42 8.10 6.13 0.50
CA ASN A 42 9.22 5.47 1.16
C ASN A 42 9.20 5.62 2.69
N ASN A 43 8.21 6.31 3.26
CA ASN A 43 8.03 6.37 4.71
C ASN A 43 6.61 6.81 5.12
N ILE A 44 6.08 6.17 6.17
CA ILE A 44 4.89 6.60 6.88
C ILE A 44 5.34 7.31 8.17
N TYR A 45 4.85 8.52 8.40
CA TYR A 45 5.20 9.25 9.63
C TYR A 45 4.70 8.52 10.87
N LYS A 46 5.52 8.48 11.92
CA LYS A 46 5.22 7.75 13.18
C LYS A 46 3.83 8.05 13.76
N LYS A 47 3.39 9.30 13.68
CA LYS A 47 2.07 9.75 14.17
C LYS A 47 0.90 9.12 13.43
N ASP A 48 1.10 8.70 12.17
CA ASP A 48 0.06 8.22 11.27
C ASP A 48 0.09 6.70 11.08
N ILE A 49 1.11 6.01 11.61
CA ILE A 49 1.33 4.56 11.41
C ILE A 49 0.14 3.70 11.87
N GLU A 50 -0.53 4.11 12.93
CA GLU A 50 -1.69 3.38 13.49
C GLU A 50 -2.86 3.33 12.51
N LEU A 51 -3.01 4.33 11.63
CA LEU A 51 -4.06 4.38 10.62
C LEU A 51 -3.94 3.26 9.57
N PHE A 52 -2.74 2.73 9.39
CA PHE A 52 -2.43 1.68 8.41
C PHE A 52 -2.43 0.27 8.99
N LYS A 53 -2.58 0.12 10.32
CA LYS A 53 -2.52 -1.18 10.98
C LYS A 53 -3.81 -1.98 10.84
N LYS A 54 -3.64 -3.32 10.70
CA LYS A 54 -4.72 -4.31 10.73
C LYS A 54 -5.86 -4.09 9.73
N LEU A 55 -5.58 -3.37 8.64
CA LEU A 55 -6.52 -3.19 7.55
C LEU A 55 -6.83 -4.52 6.83
N GLU A 56 -7.93 -4.59 6.11
CA GLU A 56 -8.24 -5.75 5.28
C GLU A 56 -7.28 -5.83 4.09
N TYR A 57 -7.02 -4.69 3.45
CA TYR A 57 -6.12 -4.59 2.30
C TYR A 57 -5.12 -3.46 2.46
N LEU A 58 -3.88 -3.73 2.08
CA LEU A 58 -2.82 -2.74 1.92
C LEU A 58 -2.30 -2.84 0.48
N ILE A 59 -2.56 -1.81 -0.33
CA ILE A 59 -1.93 -1.64 -1.65
C ILE A 59 -0.77 -0.70 -1.44
N ILE A 60 0.45 -1.18 -1.66
CA ILE A 60 1.66 -0.47 -1.24
C ILE A 60 2.76 -0.51 -2.29
N ASP A 61 3.50 0.58 -2.35
CA ASP A 61 4.70 0.73 -3.17
C ASP A 61 5.72 -0.40 -2.93
N CYS A 62 6.24 -0.95 -4.00
CA CYS A 62 7.34 -1.91 -4.00
C CYS A 62 8.08 -1.80 -5.33
N LEU A 63 8.91 -0.76 -5.47
CA LEU A 63 9.44 -0.41 -6.78
C LEU A 63 10.38 -1.47 -7.34
N ARG A 64 11.38 -1.93 -6.55
CA ARG A 64 12.45 -2.80 -7.06
C ARG A 64 13.16 -3.58 -5.93
N ILE A 65 14.12 -4.44 -6.30
CA ILE A 65 14.92 -5.22 -5.33
C ILE A 65 15.87 -4.30 -4.55
N HIS A 66 16.59 -3.43 -5.25
CA HIS A 66 17.57 -2.53 -4.64
C HIS A 66 16.92 -1.26 -4.06
N LYS A 67 17.57 -0.66 -3.07
CA LYS A 67 17.09 0.58 -2.44
C LYS A 67 16.89 1.71 -3.44
N HIS A 68 15.85 2.49 -3.20
CA HIS A 68 15.53 3.70 -3.96
C HIS A 68 15.31 4.88 -2.99
N PRO A 69 15.75 6.11 -3.32
CA PRO A 69 15.65 7.24 -2.39
C PRO A 69 14.22 7.72 -2.13
N ALA A 70 13.28 7.40 -3.00
CA ALA A 70 11.89 7.89 -2.93
C ALA A 70 10.82 6.79 -2.82
N HIS A 71 11.15 5.54 -3.10
CA HIS A 71 10.22 4.41 -3.07
C HIS A 71 10.71 3.32 -2.13
N PHE A 72 9.80 2.54 -1.58
CA PHE A 72 10.16 1.31 -0.90
C PHE A 72 10.73 0.28 -1.88
N ASN A 73 11.74 -0.45 -1.44
CA ASN A 73 12.17 -1.68 -2.09
C ASN A 73 11.42 -2.90 -1.52
N LEU A 74 11.64 -4.08 -2.08
CA LEU A 74 10.98 -5.31 -1.66
C LEU A 74 11.16 -5.61 -0.16
N GLU A 75 12.39 -5.52 0.34
CA GLU A 75 12.70 -5.80 1.75
C GLU A 75 12.01 -4.80 2.69
N GLU A 76 12.08 -3.52 2.39
CA GLU A 76 11.46 -2.45 3.17
C GLU A 76 9.94 -2.60 3.21
N THR A 77 9.33 -2.91 2.05
CA THR A 77 7.89 -3.17 1.97
C THR A 77 7.48 -4.38 2.82
N LEU A 78 8.19 -5.50 2.71
CA LEU A 78 7.89 -6.70 3.51
C LEU A 78 8.08 -6.47 5.01
N ASN A 79 9.08 -5.69 5.42
CA ASN A 79 9.27 -5.32 6.82
C ASN A 79 8.12 -4.43 7.32
N LEU A 80 7.67 -3.48 6.51
CA LEU A 80 6.51 -2.65 6.84
C LEU A 80 5.22 -3.50 6.97
N VAL A 81 4.99 -4.45 6.08
CA VAL A 81 3.86 -5.39 6.15
C VAL A 81 3.84 -6.18 7.46
N LYS A 82 5.01 -6.63 7.95
CA LYS A 82 5.13 -7.30 9.26
C LYS A 82 4.70 -6.40 10.43
N ILE A 83 4.99 -5.10 10.34
CA ILE A 83 4.63 -4.10 11.36
C ILE A 83 3.14 -3.77 11.31
N LEU A 84 2.60 -3.53 10.11
CA LEU A 84 1.21 -3.09 9.89
C LEU A 84 0.19 -4.22 10.03
N LYS A 85 0.59 -5.47 9.71
CA LYS A 85 -0.23 -6.70 9.81
C LYS A 85 -1.58 -6.60 9.10
N PRO A 86 -1.64 -6.21 7.82
CA PRO A 86 -2.87 -6.25 7.04
C PRO A 86 -3.30 -7.71 6.79
N LYS A 87 -4.58 -7.94 6.51
CA LYS A 87 -5.06 -9.28 6.13
C LYS A 87 -4.48 -9.71 4.77
N LYS A 88 -4.45 -8.78 3.80
CA LYS A 88 -3.84 -8.98 2.47
C LYS A 88 -3.04 -7.74 2.06
N THR A 89 -1.92 -7.96 1.39
CA THR A 89 -1.10 -6.92 0.79
C THR A 89 -1.00 -7.12 -0.71
N ILE A 90 -1.12 -6.05 -1.47
CA ILE A 90 -0.91 -6.02 -2.92
C ILE A 90 0.26 -5.08 -3.18
N LEU A 91 1.32 -5.63 -3.77
CA LEU A 91 2.47 -4.84 -4.18
C LEU A 91 2.14 -4.11 -5.46
N THR A 92 2.41 -2.82 -5.53
CA THR A 92 2.21 -1.99 -6.73
C THR A 92 3.48 -1.25 -7.11
N ASN A 93 3.49 -0.59 -8.26
CA ASN A 93 4.64 0.16 -8.77
C ASN A 93 5.84 -0.73 -9.13
N LEU A 94 5.59 -1.98 -9.47
CA LEU A 94 6.61 -3.00 -9.71
C LEU A 94 7.44 -2.68 -10.95
N HIS A 95 8.75 -2.55 -10.78
CA HIS A 95 9.72 -2.44 -11.87
C HIS A 95 10.03 -3.81 -12.48
N SER A 96 10.58 -3.83 -13.68
CA SER A 96 10.87 -5.06 -14.45
C SER A 96 11.83 -6.05 -13.78
N ASP A 97 12.61 -5.64 -12.78
CA ASP A 97 13.46 -6.53 -11.98
C ASP A 97 12.68 -7.35 -10.94
N LEU A 98 11.41 -7.00 -10.70
CA LEU A 98 10.48 -7.74 -9.85
C LEU A 98 9.55 -8.57 -10.72
N ASP A 99 10.08 -9.64 -11.31
CA ASP A 99 9.31 -10.58 -12.14
C ASP A 99 8.13 -11.15 -11.35
N TYR A 100 6.95 -11.21 -11.99
CA TYR A 100 5.70 -11.62 -11.35
C TYR A 100 5.75 -13.06 -10.83
N ASP A 101 6.23 -14.01 -11.66
CA ASP A 101 6.30 -15.42 -11.29
C ASP A 101 7.37 -15.68 -10.23
N PHE A 102 8.44 -14.92 -10.23
CA PHE A 102 9.43 -14.92 -9.16
C PHE A 102 8.82 -14.46 -7.84
N LEU A 103 8.11 -13.34 -7.85
CA LEU A 103 7.44 -12.82 -6.65
C LEU A 103 6.43 -13.80 -6.07
N LEU A 104 5.62 -14.48 -6.90
CA LEU A 104 4.68 -15.49 -6.44
C LEU A 104 5.34 -16.65 -5.68
N LYS A 105 6.59 -16.97 -5.97
CA LYS A 105 7.35 -18.05 -5.32
C LYS A 105 7.93 -17.66 -3.96
N ILE A 106 8.30 -16.38 -3.79
CA ILE A 106 9.04 -15.93 -2.61
C ILE A 106 8.20 -15.14 -1.59
N LEU A 107 7.06 -14.59 -2.02
CA LEU A 107 6.23 -13.75 -1.16
C LEU A 107 5.48 -14.57 -0.10
N PRO A 108 5.24 -14.00 1.10
CA PRO A 108 4.35 -14.60 2.08
C PRO A 108 2.93 -14.79 1.52
N LYS A 109 2.18 -15.78 1.99
CA LYS A 109 0.83 -16.12 1.50
C LYS A 109 -0.19 -14.96 1.48
N ASN A 110 -0.01 -13.97 2.33
CA ASN A 110 -0.87 -12.79 2.42
C ASN A 110 -0.36 -11.60 1.60
N VAL A 111 0.70 -11.76 0.82
CA VAL A 111 1.29 -10.73 -0.06
C VAL A 111 1.28 -11.23 -1.49
N ILE A 112 0.74 -10.45 -2.40
CA ILE A 112 0.70 -10.78 -3.83
C ILE A 112 1.22 -9.60 -4.66
N PRO A 113 1.88 -9.85 -5.80
CA PRO A 113 2.15 -8.79 -6.76
C PRO A 113 0.85 -8.35 -7.42
N GLY A 114 0.67 -7.04 -7.61
CA GLY A 114 -0.45 -6.48 -8.35
C GLY A 114 -0.32 -6.73 -9.85
N TYR A 115 -1.45 -6.75 -10.54
CA TYR A 115 -1.52 -6.81 -12.01
C TYR A 115 -2.73 -6.02 -12.52
N ASP A 116 -2.68 -5.59 -13.77
CA ASP A 116 -3.74 -4.80 -14.39
C ASP A 116 -5.05 -5.60 -14.47
N GLY A 117 -6.11 -5.02 -13.92
CA GLY A 117 -7.41 -5.68 -13.81
C GLY A 117 -7.66 -6.43 -12.49
N LEU A 118 -6.69 -6.47 -11.57
CA LEU A 118 -6.92 -7.02 -10.24
C LEU A 118 -8.03 -6.23 -9.51
N THR A 119 -9.02 -6.92 -9.02
CA THR A 119 -10.13 -6.34 -8.23
C THR A 119 -10.17 -6.89 -6.81
N VAL A 120 -10.50 -6.03 -5.86
CA VAL A 120 -10.76 -6.40 -4.47
C VAL A 120 -12.11 -5.84 -4.02
N ASN A 121 -12.81 -6.58 -3.17
CA ASN A 121 -14.08 -6.12 -2.57
C ASN A 121 -13.81 -5.72 -1.11
N ILE A 122 -14.30 -4.54 -0.71
CA ILE A 122 -14.09 -3.95 0.63
C ILE A 122 -15.40 -3.52 1.30
#